data_d14326a71815edef65efce4a0c6f166a
#
_entry.id   d14326a71815edef65efce4a0c6f166a
#
_cell.length_a   1.000
_cell.length_b   1.000
_cell.length_c   1.000
_cell.angle_alpha   90.00
_cell.angle_beta   90.00
_cell.angle_gamma   90.00
#
_symmetry.space_group_name_H-M   'P 1'
#
loop_
_entity.id
_entity.type
_entity.pdbx_description
1 polymer ?
#
loop_
_entity_poly.entity_id
_entity_poly.type
_entity_poly.pdbx_seq_one_letter_code
_entity_poly.pdbx_strand_id
1 'polypeptide(L)'
;MKMNKLCATAMAVVMAMSAAAVPAFADDAEKSAATNVTATVNGSYSIIVPESVTLSGTGGTGVKSAIISVTLKGDIPEDKAVNVTTTAPVMKCTGAKDVTATVEAPKTSWNRTDLLANSNAGTKSDYTVQATLTPGEWSGVATFNCSLDAAS
;
A
#
# COMPACT_ATOMS: atom_id res chain seq x y z
N MET A 1 1.31 -22.47 -6.57
CA MET A 1 0.07 -21.74 -6.30
C MET A 1 0.45 -20.38 -5.74
N LYS A 2 0.28 -19.31 -6.54
CA LYS A 2 0.75 -17.97 -6.18
C LYS A 2 -0.29 -17.31 -5.29
N MET A 3 0.00 -17.13 -4.02
CA MET A 3 -0.85 -16.35 -3.11
C MET A 3 -0.38 -14.89 -3.11
N ASN A 4 -0.99 -14.08 -3.97
CA ASN A 4 -0.91 -12.63 -3.84
C ASN A 4 -1.78 -12.23 -2.65
N LYS A 5 -1.18 -11.73 -1.58
CA LYS A 5 -1.94 -11.11 -0.49
C LYS A 5 -2.41 -9.74 -0.99
N LEU A 6 -3.63 -9.70 -1.52
CA LEU A 6 -4.35 -8.46 -1.81
C LEU A 6 -4.97 -7.96 -0.50
N CYS A 7 -4.49 -6.85 0.02
CA CYS A 7 -5.29 -6.03 0.93
C CYS A 7 -6.21 -5.17 0.05
N ALA A 8 -7.40 -5.71 -0.29
CA ALA A 8 -8.42 -4.97 -0.99
C ALA A 8 -9.46 -4.48 0.01
N THR A 9 -9.60 -3.17 0.13
CA THR A 9 -10.74 -2.56 0.83
C THR A 9 -11.83 -2.29 -0.19
N ALA A 10 -13.00 -2.89 0.02
CA ALA A 10 -14.12 -2.85 -0.90
C ALA A 10 -14.72 -1.44 -1.02
N MET A 11 -15.04 -1.04 -2.26
CA MET A 11 -15.77 0.18 -2.58
C MET A 11 -17.27 0.00 -2.39
N ALA A 12 -17.91 0.94 -1.71
CA ALA A 12 -19.35 1.17 -1.83
C ALA A 12 -19.58 2.59 -2.36
N VAL A 13 -20.15 2.69 -3.55
CA VAL A 13 -20.65 3.96 -4.09
C VAL A 13 -22.12 4.05 -3.72
N VAL A 14 -22.48 4.96 -2.85
CA VAL A 14 -23.89 5.28 -2.54
C VAL A 14 -24.24 6.59 -3.22
N MET A 15 -25.02 6.53 -4.30
CA MET A 15 -25.65 7.69 -4.91
C MET A 15 -27.04 7.90 -4.26
N ALA A 16 -27.18 8.92 -3.46
CA ALA A 16 -28.48 9.37 -3.01
C ALA A 16 -28.94 10.52 -3.91
N MET A 17 -29.86 10.24 -4.84
CA MET A 17 -30.57 11.26 -5.61
C MET A 17 -31.87 11.62 -4.86
N SER A 18 -31.92 12.79 -4.25
CA SER A 18 -33.18 13.34 -3.77
C SER A 18 -33.76 14.25 -4.86
N ALA A 19 -34.78 13.75 -5.55
CA ALA A 19 -35.56 14.56 -6.48
C ALA A 19 -36.60 15.38 -5.67
N ALA A 20 -36.35 16.68 -5.58
CA ALA A 20 -37.40 17.61 -5.11
C ALA A 20 -38.36 17.89 -6.27
N ALA A 21 -39.61 17.48 -6.12
CA ALA A 21 -40.66 17.83 -7.07
C ALA A 21 -40.97 19.33 -6.97
N VAL A 22 -40.79 20.07 -8.06
CA VAL A 22 -41.13 21.49 -8.16
C VAL A 22 -42.54 21.60 -8.73
N PRO A 23 -43.53 22.22 -8.05
CA PRO A 23 -44.83 22.46 -8.65
C PRO A 23 -44.72 23.47 -9.79
N ALA A 24 -45.27 23.11 -10.95
CA ALA A 24 -45.33 23.98 -12.12
C ALA A 24 -46.40 25.04 -11.91
N PHE A 25 -45.98 26.30 -11.72
CA PHE A 25 -46.85 27.47 -11.89
C PHE A 25 -46.38 28.25 -13.12
N ALA A 26 -47.29 28.46 -14.04
CA ALA A 26 -47.05 29.30 -15.21
C ALA A 26 -46.99 30.78 -14.78
N ASP A 27 -45.81 31.35 -14.87
CA ASP A 27 -45.60 32.80 -14.96
C ASP A 27 -44.20 33.05 -15.57
N ASP A 28 -44.07 34.03 -16.45
CA ASP A 28 -42.94 34.34 -17.33
C ASP A 28 -41.69 34.86 -16.64
N ALA A 29 -41.33 34.33 -15.48
CA ALA A 29 -40.06 34.62 -14.83
C ALA A 29 -39.15 33.39 -14.95
N GLU A 30 -37.92 33.55 -15.45
CA GLU A 30 -36.91 32.50 -15.42
C GLU A 30 -36.74 31.96 -14.00
N LYS A 31 -37.23 30.76 -13.75
CA LYS A 31 -37.10 30.09 -12.47
C LYS A 31 -35.90 29.13 -12.57
N SER A 32 -34.82 29.46 -11.90
CA SER A 32 -33.69 28.55 -11.73
C SER A 32 -33.92 27.71 -10.47
N ALA A 33 -33.82 26.38 -10.61
CA ALA A 33 -33.81 25.46 -9.49
C ALA A 33 -32.35 24.95 -9.28
N ALA A 34 -31.84 25.11 -8.05
CA ALA A 34 -30.54 24.57 -7.67
C ALA A 34 -30.72 23.20 -7.01
N THR A 35 -30.01 22.22 -7.49
CA THR A 35 -29.96 20.88 -6.90
C THR A 35 -28.58 20.65 -6.30
N ASN A 36 -28.53 20.29 -5.02
CA ASN A 36 -27.30 19.84 -4.39
C ASN A 36 -27.05 18.38 -4.77
N VAL A 37 -25.92 18.16 -5.44
CA VAL A 37 -25.46 16.80 -5.75
C VAL A 37 -24.31 16.49 -4.82
N THR A 38 -24.46 15.47 -4.00
CA THR A 38 -23.38 14.95 -3.15
C THR A 38 -23.01 13.55 -3.59
N ALA A 39 -21.72 13.31 -3.76
CA ALA A 39 -21.18 11.99 -4.02
C ALA A 39 -20.06 11.69 -3.02
N THR A 40 -20.10 10.51 -2.43
CA THR A 40 -19.00 10.02 -1.60
C THR A 40 -18.24 8.97 -2.41
N VAL A 41 -16.98 9.26 -2.69
CA VAL A 41 -16.08 8.31 -3.37
C VAL A 41 -15.04 7.83 -2.36
N ASN A 42 -15.10 6.55 -2.02
CA ASN A 42 -14.10 5.92 -1.17
C ASN A 42 -12.92 5.49 -2.03
N GLY A 43 -11.71 5.87 -1.62
CA GLY A 43 -10.49 5.45 -2.28
C GLY A 43 -10.19 3.96 -2.05
N SER A 44 -9.47 3.36 -2.97
CA SER A 44 -8.94 2.01 -2.83
C SER A 44 -7.45 1.97 -3.15
N TYR A 45 -6.72 1.14 -2.44
CA TYR A 45 -5.30 0.91 -2.71
C TYR A 45 -4.95 -0.57 -2.56
N SER A 46 -3.86 -0.96 -3.18
CA SER A 46 -3.28 -2.30 -3.05
C SER A 46 -1.77 -2.22 -2.87
N ILE A 47 -1.24 -3.18 -2.13
CA ILE A 47 0.19 -3.40 -1.98
C ILE A 47 0.55 -4.75 -2.60
N ILE A 48 1.62 -4.77 -3.37
CA ILE A 48 2.18 -5.97 -3.98
C ILE A 48 3.59 -6.14 -3.44
N VAL A 49 3.83 -7.25 -2.79
CA VAL A 49 5.13 -7.64 -2.23
C VAL A 49 5.55 -8.96 -2.90
N PRO A 50 6.84 -9.16 -3.25
CA PRO A 50 7.32 -10.43 -3.76
C PRO A 50 7.05 -11.57 -2.77
N GLU A 51 6.73 -12.76 -3.29
CA GLU A 51 6.46 -13.95 -2.47
C GLU A 51 7.71 -14.42 -1.70
N SER A 52 8.87 -14.27 -2.33
CA SER A 52 10.16 -14.64 -1.73
C SER A 52 11.29 -13.78 -2.26
N VAL A 53 12.32 -13.60 -1.47
CA VAL A 53 13.56 -12.90 -1.84
C VAL A 53 14.74 -13.69 -1.26
N THR A 54 15.81 -13.82 -2.03
CA THR A 54 17.02 -14.47 -1.58
C THR A 54 18.05 -13.43 -1.15
N LEU A 55 18.54 -13.53 0.08
CA LEU A 55 19.68 -12.73 0.53
C LEU A 55 20.95 -13.26 -0.10
N SER A 56 21.67 -12.38 -0.78
CA SER A 56 22.93 -12.70 -1.45
C SER A 56 24.10 -11.94 -0.83
N GLY A 57 25.29 -12.49 -0.96
CA GLY A 57 26.53 -11.92 -0.48
C GLY A 57 27.69 -12.88 -0.72
N THR A 58 28.91 -12.43 -0.45
CA THR A 58 30.12 -13.28 -0.58
C THR A 58 30.03 -14.51 0.31
N GLY A 59 30.69 -15.59 -0.07
CA GLY A 59 30.73 -16.84 0.69
C GLY A 59 31.27 -16.64 2.11
N GLY A 60 30.94 -17.59 3.02
CA GLY A 60 31.36 -17.54 4.42
C GLY A 60 30.42 -16.68 5.30
N THR A 61 30.87 -16.45 6.55
CA THR A 61 30.18 -15.57 7.50
C THR A 61 30.28 -14.13 7.04
N GLY A 62 29.15 -13.42 7.00
CA GLY A 62 29.14 -12.00 6.62
C GLY A 62 27.77 -11.45 6.37
N VAL A 63 27.72 -10.19 6.00
CA VAL A 63 26.49 -9.49 5.67
C VAL A 63 25.93 -10.03 4.36
N LYS A 64 24.68 -10.45 4.41
CA LYS A 64 23.86 -10.84 3.26
C LYS A 64 22.73 -9.83 3.12
N SER A 65 22.45 -9.42 1.89
CA SER A 65 21.43 -8.41 1.62
C SER A 65 20.53 -8.81 0.46
N ALA A 66 19.33 -8.25 0.46
CA ALA A 66 18.40 -8.34 -0.65
C ALA A 66 17.52 -7.10 -0.72
N ILE A 67 17.00 -6.82 -1.90
CA ILE A 67 16.04 -5.75 -2.14
C ILE A 67 14.64 -6.36 -2.28
N ILE A 68 13.69 -5.87 -1.50
CA ILE A 68 12.27 -6.18 -1.62
C ILE A 68 11.59 -4.98 -2.28
N SER A 69 11.24 -5.11 -3.56
CA SER A 69 10.50 -4.07 -4.27
C SER A 69 9.01 -4.17 -3.94
N VAL A 70 8.53 -3.24 -3.14
CA VAL A 70 7.11 -3.10 -2.80
C VAL A 70 6.46 -2.17 -3.82
N THR A 71 5.35 -2.61 -4.42
CA THR A 71 4.59 -1.80 -5.38
C THR A 71 3.24 -1.43 -4.78
N LEU A 72 2.95 -0.14 -4.75
CA LEU A 72 1.67 0.42 -4.31
C LEU A 72 0.90 0.95 -5.52
N LYS A 73 -0.40 0.66 -5.55
CA LYS A 73 -1.34 1.15 -6.57
C LYS A 73 -2.61 1.61 -5.88
N GLY A 74 -3.25 2.61 -6.45
CA GLY A 74 -4.58 3.00 -6.01
C GLY A 74 -4.85 4.48 -6.23
N ASP A 75 -6.06 4.86 -5.86
CA ASP A 75 -6.50 6.25 -5.74
C ASP A 75 -7.14 6.41 -4.37
N ILE A 76 -6.68 7.36 -3.60
CA ILE A 76 -7.08 7.63 -2.23
C ILE A 76 -7.52 9.09 -2.08
N PRO A 77 -8.30 9.45 -1.05
CA PRO A 77 -8.62 10.85 -0.76
C PRO A 77 -7.36 11.71 -0.61
N GLU A 78 -7.45 12.99 -0.97
CA GLU A 78 -6.30 13.92 -0.94
C GLU A 78 -5.77 14.18 0.46
N ASP A 79 -6.65 14.07 1.47
CA ASP A 79 -6.33 14.23 2.89
C ASP A 79 -5.76 12.96 3.54
N LYS A 80 -5.50 11.91 2.74
CA LYS A 80 -5.02 10.61 3.21
C LYS A 80 -3.67 10.24 2.64
N ALA A 81 -2.97 9.37 3.37
CA ALA A 81 -1.74 8.72 2.92
C ALA A 81 -1.77 7.24 3.29
N VAL A 82 -1.20 6.43 2.40
CA VAL A 82 -0.92 5.00 2.70
C VAL A 82 0.42 4.93 3.41
N ASN A 83 0.40 4.44 4.65
CA ASN A 83 1.60 4.17 5.42
C ASN A 83 1.93 2.67 5.38
N VAL A 84 3.20 2.34 5.16
CA VAL A 84 3.70 0.98 5.16
C VAL A 84 4.68 0.81 6.31
N THR A 85 4.35 -0.07 7.24
CA THR A 85 5.24 -0.47 8.33
C THR A 85 5.76 -1.88 8.08
N THR A 86 7.00 -2.13 8.48
CA THR A 86 7.66 -3.42 8.27
C THR A 86 8.06 -4.03 9.59
N THR A 87 7.87 -5.36 9.70
CA THR A 87 8.46 -6.15 10.79
C THR A 87 9.64 -6.91 10.21
N ALA A 88 10.82 -6.66 10.78
CA ALA A 88 12.06 -7.30 10.37
C ALA A 88 12.00 -8.83 10.59
N PRO A 89 12.49 -9.64 9.64
CA PRO A 89 12.50 -11.08 9.79
C PRO A 89 13.50 -11.54 10.84
N VAL A 90 13.11 -12.54 11.62
CA VAL A 90 14.03 -13.35 12.40
C VAL A 90 14.47 -14.51 11.51
N MET A 91 15.75 -14.48 11.14
CA MET A 91 16.36 -15.51 10.30
C MET A 91 16.71 -16.74 11.15
N LYS A 92 16.30 -17.90 10.69
CA LYS A 92 16.51 -19.19 11.36
C LYS A 92 17.27 -20.16 10.48
N CYS A 93 18.19 -20.89 11.08
CA CYS A 93 18.94 -21.97 10.45
C CYS A 93 19.11 -23.11 11.45
N THR A 94 18.96 -24.35 11.00
CA THR A 94 19.13 -25.52 11.87
C THR A 94 20.56 -25.58 12.45
N GLY A 95 20.64 -25.65 13.78
CA GLY A 95 21.92 -25.71 14.48
C GLY A 95 22.64 -24.37 14.68
N ALA A 96 22.02 -23.25 14.25
CA ALA A 96 22.53 -21.91 14.48
C ALA A 96 21.61 -21.09 15.38
N LYS A 97 22.16 -20.02 15.99
CA LYS A 97 21.37 -19.06 16.75
C LYS A 97 20.58 -18.16 15.81
N ASP A 98 19.33 -17.86 16.16
CA ASP A 98 18.47 -16.92 15.44
C ASP A 98 19.14 -15.56 15.26
N VAL A 99 18.98 -14.94 14.09
CA VAL A 99 19.53 -13.63 13.74
C VAL A 99 18.39 -12.72 13.31
N THR A 100 18.19 -11.59 13.97
CA THR A 100 17.25 -10.57 13.52
C THR A 100 17.87 -9.77 12.39
N ALA A 101 17.23 -9.74 11.23
CA ALA A 101 17.63 -8.89 10.12
C ALA A 101 17.23 -7.43 10.36
N THR A 102 17.86 -6.51 9.64
CA THR A 102 17.40 -5.11 9.53
C THR A 102 16.61 -4.92 8.25
N VAL A 103 15.62 -4.03 8.28
CA VAL A 103 14.88 -3.60 7.09
C VAL A 103 14.94 -2.09 7.02
N GLU A 104 15.55 -1.59 5.96
CA GLU A 104 15.64 -0.16 5.69
C GLU A 104 14.71 0.22 4.54
N ALA A 105 13.93 1.27 4.73
CA ALA A 105 12.97 1.78 3.76
C ALA A 105 13.30 3.23 3.41
N PRO A 106 13.43 3.59 2.13
CA PRO A 106 13.68 4.97 1.71
C PRO A 106 12.43 5.84 1.89
N LYS A 107 11.24 5.23 1.79
CA LYS A 107 9.94 5.89 1.93
C LYS A 107 8.95 4.92 2.55
N THR A 108 8.17 5.40 3.51
CA THR A 108 7.17 4.62 4.23
C THR A 108 5.75 5.20 4.16
N SER A 109 5.57 6.36 3.54
CA SER A 109 4.28 7.04 3.40
C SER A 109 4.08 7.55 1.97
N TRP A 110 2.90 7.33 1.40
CA TRP A 110 2.54 7.72 0.03
C TRP A 110 1.20 8.43 0.04
N ASN A 111 1.20 9.69 -0.39
CA ASN A 111 -0.01 10.45 -0.62
C ASN A 111 -0.65 10.11 -1.99
N ARG A 112 -1.80 10.71 -2.27
CA ARG A 112 -2.52 10.50 -3.53
C ARG A 112 -1.66 10.78 -4.76
N THR A 113 -0.92 11.88 -4.77
CA THR A 113 -0.05 12.26 -5.90
C THR A 113 1.02 11.21 -6.16
N ASP A 114 1.64 10.66 -5.11
CA ASP A 114 2.62 9.58 -5.22
C ASP A 114 2.02 8.32 -5.87
N LEU A 115 0.81 7.94 -5.47
CA LEU A 115 0.14 6.75 -5.99
C LEU A 115 -0.29 6.92 -7.45
N LEU A 116 -0.70 8.12 -7.86
CA LEU A 116 -1.12 8.44 -9.21
C LEU A 116 0.04 8.66 -10.18
N ALA A 117 1.24 8.97 -9.69
CA ALA A 117 2.42 9.23 -10.51
C ALA A 117 2.73 8.10 -11.51
N ASN A 118 2.40 6.85 -11.15
CA ASN A 118 2.54 5.67 -12.00
C ASN A 118 1.28 4.79 -11.94
N SER A 119 0.11 5.35 -12.20
CA SER A 119 -1.20 4.71 -12.00
C SER A 119 -1.33 3.32 -12.64
N ASN A 120 -0.73 3.08 -13.82
CA ASN A 120 -0.77 1.80 -14.51
C ASN A 120 0.22 0.78 -13.92
N ALA A 121 1.47 1.18 -13.70
CA ALA A 121 2.54 0.29 -13.20
C ALA A 121 2.57 0.19 -11.68
N GLY A 122 2.06 1.19 -10.98
CA GLY A 122 2.19 1.39 -9.53
C GLY A 122 3.50 2.08 -9.14
N THR A 123 3.48 2.71 -7.98
CA THR A 123 4.66 3.35 -7.40
C THR A 123 5.46 2.30 -6.63
N LYS A 124 6.76 2.23 -6.91
CA LYS A 124 7.68 1.26 -6.28
C LYS A 124 8.47 1.91 -5.15
N SER A 125 8.74 1.13 -4.13
CA SER A 125 9.68 1.45 -3.07
C SER A 125 10.53 0.22 -2.77
N ASP A 126 11.84 0.40 -2.75
CA ASP A 126 12.80 -0.68 -2.55
C ASP A 126 13.26 -0.70 -1.09
N TYR A 127 12.90 -1.76 -0.39
CA TYR A 127 13.29 -2.02 0.99
C TYR A 127 14.53 -2.89 1.00
N THR A 128 15.57 -2.46 1.68
CA THR A 128 16.79 -3.24 1.82
C THR A 128 16.72 -4.09 3.09
N VAL A 129 16.78 -5.41 2.92
CA VAL A 129 16.89 -6.36 4.05
C VAL A 129 18.33 -6.81 4.18
N GLN A 130 18.88 -6.76 5.40
CA GLN A 130 20.24 -7.17 5.68
C GLN A 130 20.32 -8.02 6.95
N ALA A 131 21.17 -9.04 6.92
CA ALA A 131 21.51 -9.86 8.07
C ALA A 131 22.95 -10.35 8.00
N THR A 132 23.65 -10.44 9.14
CA THR A 132 24.95 -11.10 9.22
C THR A 132 24.72 -12.58 9.48
N LEU A 133 24.98 -13.41 8.46
CA LEU A 133 24.70 -14.84 8.48
C LEU A 133 25.98 -15.66 8.37
N THR A 134 26.02 -16.80 9.06
CA THR A 134 27.03 -17.86 8.88
C THR A 134 26.63 -18.77 7.71
N PRO A 135 27.54 -19.62 7.19
CA PRO A 135 27.17 -20.60 6.20
C PRO A 135 26.03 -21.51 6.68
N GLY A 136 25.04 -21.73 5.84
CA GLY A 136 23.84 -22.53 6.14
C GLY A 136 22.63 -22.09 5.34
N GLU A 137 21.54 -22.81 5.49
CA GLU A 137 20.24 -22.47 4.89
C GLU A 137 19.41 -21.65 5.90
N TRP A 138 19.25 -20.37 5.61
CA TRP A 138 18.54 -19.42 6.45
C TRP A 138 17.19 -19.07 5.85
N SER A 139 16.18 -19.03 6.70
CA SER A 139 14.83 -18.57 6.32
C SER A 139 14.26 -17.61 7.36
N GLY A 140 13.40 -16.71 6.92
CA GLY A 140 12.71 -15.77 7.79
C GLY A 140 11.54 -15.11 7.05
N VAL A 141 10.61 -14.50 7.79
CA VAL A 141 9.44 -13.86 7.24
C VAL A 141 9.43 -12.38 7.60
N ALA A 142 9.51 -11.51 6.58
CA ALA A 142 9.25 -10.09 6.72
C ALA A 142 7.75 -9.82 6.54
N THR A 143 7.16 -8.99 7.40
CA THR A 143 5.75 -8.62 7.29
C THR A 143 5.64 -7.14 6.93
N PHE A 144 4.79 -6.84 5.94
CA PHE A 144 4.46 -5.49 5.50
C PHE A 144 3.01 -5.22 5.87
N ASN A 145 2.78 -4.24 6.74
CA ASN A 145 1.44 -3.80 7.15
C ASN A 145 1.17 -2.43 6.53
N CYS A 146 -0.04 -2.26 5.98
CA CYS A 146 -0.49 -1.02 5.38
C CYS A 146 -1.65 -0.44 6.16
N SER A 147 -1.61 0.86 6.39
CA SER A 147 -2.72 1.65 6.93
C SER A 147 -3.00 2.84 6.04
N LEU A 148 -4.25 3.32 6.07
CA LEU A 148 -4.68 4.56 5.43
C LEU A 148 -4.94 5.58 6.53
N ASP A 149 -4.06 6.54 6.67
CA ASP A 149 -4.10 7.53 7.73
C ASP A 149 -4.26 8.95 7.15
N ALA A 150 -4.45 9.95 8.01
CA ALA A 150 -4.43 11.34 7.57
C ALA A 150 -3.05 11.68 6.98
N ALA A 151 -3.04 12.41 5.87
CA ALA A 151 -1.81 12.92 5.29
C ALA A 151 -1.19 13.95 6.26
N SER A 152 0.09 13.82 6.53
CA SER A 152 0.85 14.75 7.39
C SER A 152 1.48 15.88 6.58
#